data_a5297870058f647573bcccbd8ac18fa6
#
_entry.id   a5297870058f647573bcccbd8ac18fa6
#
_cell.length_a   1.000
_cell.length_b   1.000
_cell.length_c   1.000
_cell.angle_alpha   90.00
_cell.angle_beta   90.00
_cell.angle_gamma   90.00
#
_symmetry.space_group_name_H-M   'P 1'
#
loop_
_entity.id
_entity.type
_entity.pdbx_description
1 polymer ?
#
loop_
_entity_poly.entity_id
_entity_poly.type
_entity_poly.pdbx_seq_one_letter_code
_entity_poly.pdbx_strand_id
1 'polypeptide(L)'
;MGTLKLFNIGNMVTYSVNENSMISSKGMEILISDGKIIEVGSKVSNADQLIDCENKLVTPGFVDCHTHPVFLDGRENEFEMRLKGLSYEEIAKNGGGINNS
;
A
#
# COMPACT_ATOMS: atom_id res chain seq x y z
N MET A 1 3.75 12.21 -26.18
CA MET A 1 3.73 11.27 -25.07
C MET A 1 2.32 11.14 -24.54
N GLY A 2 1.90 9.93 -24.29
CA GLY A 2 0.54 9.68 -23.87
C GLY A 2 0.28 10.04 -22.42
N THR A 3 -0.94 10.44 -22.15
CA THR A 3 -1.43 10.65 -20.79
C THR A 3 -2.40 9.55 -20.44
N LEU A 4 -2.48 9.24 -19.15
CA LEU A 4 -3.35 8.20 -18.61
C LEU A 4 -4.11 8.76 -17.42
N LYS A 5 -5.44 8.56 -17.42
CA LYS A 5 -6.28 8.95 -16.30
C LYS A 5 -6.83 7.72 -15.61
N LEU A 6 -6.67 7.67 -14.29
CA LEU A 6 -7.37 6.72 -13.44
C LEU A 6 -8.63 7.39 -12.92
N PHE A 7 -9.79 6.82 -13.19
CA PHE A 7 -11.06 7.39 -12.76
C PHE A 7 -11.95 6.33 -12.11
N ASN A 8 -13.05 6.77 -11.54
CA ASN A 8 -13.95 5.88 -10.80
C ASN A 8 -13.25 5.13 -9.68
N ILE A 9 -12.42 5.87 -8.92
CA ILE A 9 -11.67 5.32 -7.78
C ILE A 9 -12.61 5.28 -6.57
N GLY A 10 -12.73 4.11 -5.94
CA GLY A 10 -13.56 3.98 -4.73
C GLY A 10 -12.92 4.65 -3.52
N ASN A 11 -11.70 4.25 -3.20
CA ASN A 11 -10.88 4.88 -2.18
C ASN A 11 -9.46 5.02 -2.69
N MET A 12 -8.87 6.18 -2.44
CA MET A 12 -7.45 6.41 -2.71
C MET A 12 -6.76 6.56 -1.36
N VAL A 13 -5.84 5.67 -1.05
CA VAL A 13 -5.10 5.67 0.22
C VAL A 13 -3.66 6.01 -0.07
N THR A 14 -3.14 7.04 0.58
CA THR A 14 -1.76 7.48 0.41
C THR A 14 -1.25 8.13 1.69
N TYR A 15 0.07 8.30 1.79
CA TYR A 15 0.68 8.98 2.92
C TYR A 15 0.67 10.48 2.69
N SER A 16 0.27 11.23 3.71
CA SER A 16 0.30 12.68 3.70
C SER A 16 1.44 13.19 4.57
N VAL A 17 2.39 13.90 3.95
CA VAL A 17 3.49 14.51 4.67
C VAL A 17 2.98 15.60 5.62
N ASN A 18 1.98 16.38 5.16
CA ASN A 18 1.41 17.46 5.95
C ASN A 18 0.72 16.95 7.23
N GLU A 19 0.03 15.83 7.13
CA GLU A 19 -0.68 15.23 8.27
C GLU A 19 0.15 14.19 8.99
N ASN A 20 1.31 13.82 8.43
CA ASN A 20 2.20 12.80 8.95
C ASN A 20 1.46 11.48 9.23
N SER A 21 0.57 11.10 8.33
CA SER A 21 -0.24 9.89 8.47
C SER A 21 -0.77 9.41 7.12
N MET A 22 -1.27 8.19 7.09
CA MET A 22 -1.99 7.67 5.94
C MET A 22 -3.36 8.33 5.89
N ILE A 23 -3.78 8.73 4.70
CA ILE A 23 -5.09 9.32 4.47
C ILE A 23 -5.85 8.51 3.43
N SER A 24 -7.18 8.53 3.54
CA SER A 24 -8.09 7.89 2.60
C SER A 24 -9.03 8.93 2.04
N SER A 25 -9.15 8.97 0.71
CA SER A 25 -9.99 9.94 0.02
C SER A 25 -10.90 9.24 -0.98
N LYS A 26 -12.14 9.70 -1.10
CA LYS A 26 -13.10 9.19 -2.07
C LYS A 26 -13.30 10.20 -3.19
N GLY A 27 -13.76 9.70 -4.34
CA GLY A 27 -14.10 10.56 -5.47
C GLY A 27 -12.90 11.24 -6.12
N MET A 28 -11.72 10.65 -6.01
CA MET A 28 -10.50 11.21 -6.59
C MET A 28 -10.22 10.63 -7.96
N GLU A 29 -9.49 11.41 -8.77
CA GLU A 29 -8.94 10.97 -10.05
C GLU A 29 -7.45 11.25 -10.08
N ILE A 30 -6.71 10.49 -10.90
CA ILE A 30 -5.27 10.63 -11.01
C ILE A 30 -4.91 10.74 -12.50
N LEU A 31 -4.09 11.74 -12.82
CA LEU A 31 -3.57 11.93 -14.18
C LEU A 31 -2.07 11.64 -14.18
N ILE A 32 -1.67 10.77 -15.09
CA ILE A 32 -0.28 10.33 -15.25
C ILE A 32 0.22 10.71 -16.62
N SER A 33 1.42 11.24 -16.68
CA SER A 33 2.11 11.55 -17.93
C SER A 33 3.57 11.20 -17.80
N ASP A 34 4.11 10.48 -18.80
CA ASP A 34 5.52 10.11 -18.81
C ASP A 34 5.95 9.31 -17.57
N GLY A 35 5.07 8.44 -17.08
CA GLY A 35 5.37 7.64 -15.90
C GLY A 35 5.34 8.39 -14.59
N LYS A 36 4.85 9.64 -14.59
CA LYS A 36 4.75 10.46 -13.38
C LYS A 36 3.34 10.92 -13.15
N ILE A 37 2.96 10.99 -11.88
CA ILE A 37 1.68 11.56 -11.47
C ILE A 37 1.80 13.08 -11.58
N ILE A 38 0.97 13.70 -12.40
CA ILE A 38 1.01 15.15 -12.63
C ILE A 38 -0.18 15.89 -12.05
N GLU A 39 -1.27 15.17 -11.77
CA GLU A 39 -2.49 15.78 -11.22
C GLU A 39 -3.24 14.77 -10.38
N VAL A 40 -3.71 15.19 -9.20
CA VAL A 40 -4.58 14.39 -8.33
C VAL A 40 -5.67 15.31 -7.81
N GLY A 41 -6.92 14.93 -7.92
CA GLY A 41 -8.02 15.75 -7.45
C GLY A 41 -9.36 15.09 -7.73
N SER A 42 -10.43 15.78 -7.39
CA SER A 42 -11.79 15.28 -7.64
C SER A 42 -12.11 15.22 -9.13
N LYS A 43 -11.42 16.01 -9.93
CA LYS A 43 -11.53 15.99 -11.39
C LYS A 43 -10.20 16.46 -11.96
N VAL A 44 -9.61 15.64 -12.81
CA VAL A 44 -8.35 15.98 -13.46
C VAL A 44 -8.57 16.23 -14.96
N SER A 45 -7.56 16.77 -15.63
CA SER A 45 -7.63 17.08 -17.07
C SER A 45 -7.86 15.81 -17.89
N ASN A 46 -8.31 15.99 -19.12
CA ASN A 46 -8.54 14.88 -20.04
C ASN A 46 -7.22 14.16 -20.37
N ALA A 47 -7.31 12.88 -20.66
CA ALA A 47 -6.16 12.06 -20.98
C ALA A 47 -6.43 11.26 -22.25
N ASP A 48 -5.33 10.81 -22.90
CA ASP A 48 -5.41 9.99 -24.12
C ASP A 48 -5.93 8.58 -23.81
N GLN A 49 -5.61 8.07 -22.63
CA GLN A 49 -6.04 6.74 -22.19
C GLN A 49 -6.75 6.85 -20.86
N LEU A 50 -7.72 5.96 -20.64
CA LEU A 50 -8.52 5.94 -19.42
C LEU A 50 -8.48 4.55 -18.82
N ILE A 51 -8.35 4.47 -17.50
CA ILE A 51 -8.53 3.24 -16.74
C ILE A 51 -9.67 3.45 -15.76
N ASP A 52 -10.73 2.69 -15.92
CA ASP A 52 -11.83 2.64 -14.97
C ASP A 52 -11.41 1.75 -13.80
N CYS A 53 -11.29 2.35 -12.63
CA CYS A 53 -10.89 1.61 -11.42
C CYS A 53 -12.06 0.85 -10.78
N GLU A 54 -13.25 0.90 -11.37
CA GLU A 54 -14.40 0.10 -10.97
C GLU A 54 -14.75 0.25 -9.48
N ASN A 55 -14.57 1.45 -8.96
CA ASN A 55 -14.84 1.76 -7.56
C ASN A 55 -13.95 0.98 -6.57
N LYS A 56 -12.76 0.56 -7.02
CA LYS A 56 -11.82 -0.21 -6.22
C LYS A 56 -10.86 0.69 -5.44
N LEU A 57 -10.12 0.07 -4.53
CA LEU A 57 -9.06 0.73 -3.77
C LEU A 57 -7.85 0.99 -4.67
N VAL A 58 -7.31 2.20 -4.58
CA VAL A 58 -6.07 2.58 -5.28
C VAL A 58 -5.06 3.04 -4.25
N THR A 59 -3.86 2.50 -4.31
CA THR A 59 -2.74 2.85 -3.44
C THR A 59 -1.48 3.04 -4.27
N PRO A 60 -0.45 3.74 -3.75
CA PRO A 60 0.88 3.67 -4.34
C PRO A 60 1.38 2.22 -4.36
N GLY A 61 2.28 1.93 -5.28
CA GLY A 61 2.94 0.61 -5.28
C GLY A 61 3.65 0.37 -3.96
N PHE A 62 3.70 -0.88 -3.54
CA PHE A 62 4.32 -1.23 -2.27
C PHE A 62 5.83 -1.11 -2.37
N VAL A 63 6.43 -0.56 -1.31
CA VAL A 63 7.88 -0.55 -1.12
C VAL A 63 8.18 -1.52 0.01
N ASP A 64 8.87 -2.61 -0.33
CA ASP A 64 9.11 -3.70 0.61
C ASP A 64 10.61 -3.84 0.85
N CYS A 65 11.06 -3.39 2.01
CA CYS A 65 12.48 -3.42 2.38
C CYS A 65 12.93 -4.78 2.89
N HIS A 66 11.99 -5.60 3.34
CA HIS A 66 12.26 -6.93 3.86
C HIS A 66 10.98 -7.74 3.91
N THR A 67 10.95 -8.88 3.21
CA THR A 67 9.77 -9.73 3.16
C THR A 67 10.13 -11.21 3.05
N HIS A 68 9.18 -12.08 3.48
CA HIS A 68 9.22 -13.52 3.26
C HIS A 68 8.05 -13.89 2.35
N PRO A 69 8.18 -13.73 1.03
CA PRO A 69 7.06 -13.91 0.09
C PRO A 69 6.58 -15.36 -0.01
N VAL A 70 7.42 -16.32 0.38
CA VAL A 70 7.05 -17.75 0.42
C VAL A 70 7.42 -18.31 1.78
N PHE A 71 6.43 -18.83 2.53
CA PHE A 71 6.64 -19.40 3.85
C PHE A 71 5.54 -20.43 4.14
N LEU A 72 5.82 -21.38 5.04
CA LEU A 72 4.85 -22.40 5.45
C LEU A 72 3.85 -21.87 6.45
N ASP A 73 4.34 -21.15 7.45
CA ASP A 73 3.52 -20.51 8.48
C ASP A 73 3.84 -19.03 8.57
N GLY A 74 2.82 -18.23 8.80
CA GLY A 74 3.01 -16.82 9.08
C GLY A 74 3.62 -16.58 10.45
N ARG A 75 4.04 -15.35 10.71
CA ARG A 75 4.66 -14.95 11.97
C ARG A 75 3.76 -14.01 12.77
N GLU A 76 2.46 -14.11 12.57
CA GLU A 76 1.46 -13.27 13.25
C GLU A 76 1.53 -13.46 14.77
N ASN A 77 1.73 -14.69 15.22
CA ASN A 77 1.87 -14.99 16.64
C ASN A 77 3.08 -14.28 17.26
N GLU A 78 4.16 -14.12 16.50
CA GLU A 78 5.35 -13.41 16.95
C GLU A 78 5.06 -11.92 17.13
N PHE A 79 4.25 -11.34 16.25
CA PHE A 79 3.83 -9.97 16.39
C PHE A 79 3.06 -9.76 17.70
N GLU A 80 2.13 -10.65 18.02
CA GLU A 80 1.40 -10.62 19.28
C GLU A 80 2.33 -10.78 20.49
N MET A 81 3.30 -11.70 20.40
CA MET A 81 4.29 -11.92 21.45
C MET A 81 5.12 -10.68 21.71
N ARG A 82 5.53 -9.96 20.67
CA ARG A 82 6.28 -8.71 20.80
C ARG A 82 5.45 -7.62 21.48
N LEU A 83 4.17 -7.53 21.12
CA LEU A 83 3.26 -6.62 21.80
C LEU A 83 3.10 -6.93 23.27
N LYS A 84 3.26 -8.19 23.67
CA LYS A 84 3.22 -8.64 25.06
C LYS A 84 4.59 -8.52 25.75
N GLY A 85 5.60 -8.02 25.06
CA GLY A 85 6.92 -7.77 25.64
C GLY A 85 7.91 -8.92 25.51
N LEU A 86 7.63 -9.92 24.67
CA LEU A 86 8.58 -11.03 24.46
C LEU A 86 9.73 -10.61 23.55
N SER A 87 10.93 -11.05 23.89
CA SER A 87 12.12 -10.83 23.05
C SER A 87 12.11 -11.81 21.87
N TYR A 88 12.94 -11.51 20.85
CA TYR A 88 13.11 -12.42 19.73
C TYR A 88 13.60 -13.81 20.18
N GLU A 89 14.48 -13.84 21.17
CA GLU A 89 14.98 -15.13 21.70
C GLU A 89 13.89 -15.96 22.32
N GLU A 90 12.99 -15.35 23.07
CA GLU A 90 11.84 -16.03 23.65
C GLU A 90 10.87 -16.51 22.56
N ILE A 91 10.65 -15.74 21.54
CA ILE A 91 9.82 -16.10 20.39
C ILE A 91 10.41 -17.31 19.68
N ALA A 92 11.74 -17.32 19.46
CA ALA A 92 12.45 -18.42 18.81
C ALA A 92 12.34 -19.72 19.64
N LYS A 93 12.44 -19.62 20.96
CA LYS A 93 12.29 -20.78 21.87
C LYS A 93 10.90 -21.39 21.78
N ASN A 94 9.88 -20.60 21.44
CA ASN A 94 8.51 -21.05 21.28
C ASN A 94 8.21 -21.52 19.84
N GLY A 95 9.24 -21.75 19.04
CA GLY A 95 9.10 -22.29 17.68
C GLY A 95 8.88 -21.27 16.60
N GLY A 96 9.00 -19.97 16.93
CA GLY A 96 8.89 -18.91 15.96
C GLY A 96 10.22 -18.56 15.31
N GLY A 97 10.26 -17.39 14.70
CA GLY A 97 11.44 -16.87 14.06
C GLY A 97 11.64 -17.33 12.63
N ILE A 98 12.77 -16.97 12.06
CA ILE A 98 13.03 -17.19 10.65
C ILE A 98 13.15 -18.67 10.29
N ASN A 99 13.61 -19.48 11.23
CA ASN A 99 13.73 -20.92 11.01
C ASN A 99 12.38 -21.62 10.88
N ASN A 100 11.32 -20.99 11.39
CA ASN A 100 9.96 -21.53 11.33
C ASN A 100 9.21 -21.09 10.06
N SER A 101 9.55 -19.94 9.52
CA SER A 101 8.82 -19.36 8.37
C SER A 101 9.41 -19.70 7.01
#